data_536af7dd29c6afaffece27d5b3c85a03
#
_entry.id   536af7dd29c6afaffece27d5b3c85a03
#
_cell.length_a   1.000
_cell.length_b   1.000
_cell.length_c   1.000
_cell.angle_alpha   90.00
_cell.angle_beta   90.00
_cell.angle_gamma   90.00
#
_symmetry.space_group_name_H-M   'P 1'
#
loop_
_entity.id
_entity.type
_entity.pdbx_description
1 polymer ?
#
loop_
_entity_poly.entity_id
_entity_poly.type
_entity_poly.pdbx_seq_one_letter_code
_entity_poly.pdbx_strand_id
1 'polypeptide(L)'
;DVAHESFSHFDTGRRAAESFYHGFVLGLVVDLRGRYLVQSNRESGFGRFDVPLVPCSPAHDPGIILEFKTCSKNQTLEEAGEDALTQIANRQYCAGLIAQGVPAERIHTYGIAFQGKKTLVMKG
;
A
#
# COMPACT_ATOMS: atom_id res chain seq x y z
N ASP A 1 4.83 -11.28 21.59
CA ASP A 1 5.18 -12.46 20.84
C ASP A 1 6.62 -12.37 20.33
N VAL A 2 7.20 -13.51 20.01
CA VAL A 2 8.63 -13.60 19.70
C VAL A 2 9.01 -12.77 18.48
N ALA A 3 8.22 -12.80 17.44
CA ALA A 3 8.50 -12.04 16.22
C ALA A 3 8.46 -10.54 16.49
N HIS A 4 7.51 -10.11 17.29
CA HIS A 4 7.40 -8.71 17.65
C HIS A 4 8.62 -8.25 18.45
N GLU A 5 9.05 -9.04 19.41
CA GLU A 5 10.22 -8.72 20.22
C GLU A 5 11.49 -8.65 19.38
N SER A 6 11.65 -9.58 18.44
CA SER A 6 12.80 -9.56 17.55
C SER A 6 12.86 -8.28 16.73
N PHE A 7 11.73 -7.83 16.24
CA PHE A 7 11.67 -6.64 15.41
C PHE A 7 11.96 -5.37 16.20
N SER A 8 11.63 -5.35 17.48
CA SER A 8 11.76 -4.14 18.29
C SER A 8 13.20 -3.75 18.57
N HIS A 9 14.16 -4.64 18.39
CA HIS A 9 15.53 -4.37 18.78
C HIS A 9 16.44 -3.82 17.69
N PHE A 10 16.18 -4.09 16.42
CA PHE A 10 17.16 -3.81 15.39
C PHE A 10 16.71 -2.84 14.31
N ASP A 11 15.57 -3.04 13.75
CA ASP A 11 15.12 -2.22 12.62
C ASP A 11 13.61 -2.14 12.70
N THR A 12 13.15 -1.51 13.78
CA THR A 12 11.73 -1.53 14.12
C THR A 12 10.85 -0.96 13.03
N GLY A 13 11.25 0.18 12.43
CA GLY A 13 10.43 0.82 11.41
C GLY A 13 10.27 -0.05 10.19
N ARG A 14 11.39 -0.50 9.65
CA ARG A 14 11.41 -1.27 8.41
C ARG A 14 10.76 -2.63 8.57
N ARG A 15 11.16 -3.36 9.62
CA ARG A 15 10.66 -4.71 9.83
C ARG A 15 9.20 -4.72 10.22
N ALA A 16 8.78 -3.74 11.03
CA ALA A 16 7.38 -3.62 11.39
C ALA A 16 6.53 -3.34 10.15
N ALA A 17 7.01 -2.46 9.27
CA ALA A 17 6.31 -2.15 8.03
C ALA A 17 6.23 -3.38 7.12
N GLU A 18 7.30 -4.14 7.00
CA GLU A 18 7.29 -5.36 6.18
C GLU A 18 6.35 -6.41 6.73
N SER A 19 6.37 -6.62 8.04
CA SER A 19 5.46 -7.57 8.67
C SER A 19 4.01 -7.19 8.48
N PHE A 20 3.71 -5.91 8.65
CA PHE A 20 2.36 -5.41 8.43
C PHE A 20 1.95 -5.61 6.98
N TYR A 21 2.84 -5.24 6.05
CA TYR A 21 2.59 -5.35 4.63
C TYR A 21 2.26 -6.80 4.25
N HIS A 22 3.09 -7.74 4.67
CA HIS A 22 2.87 -9.15 4.33
C HIS A 22 1.55 -9.68 4.90
N GLY A 23 1.26 -9.36 6.15
CA GLY A 23 0.01 -9.78 6.77
C GLY A 23 -1.20 -9.15 6.11
N PHE A 24 -1.09 -7.87 5.79
CA PHE A 24 -2.17 -7.13 5.14
C PHE A 24 -2.46 -7.69 3.74
N VAL A 25 -1.42 -7.89 2.93
CA VAL A 25 -1.58 -8.45 1.58
C VAL A 25 -2.19 -9.84 1.64
N LEU A 26 -1.73 -10.68 2.56
CA LEU A 26 -2.29 -12.01 2.71
C LEU A 26 -3.78 -11.94 3.04
N GLY A 27 -4.16 -11.05 3.95
CA GLY A 27 -5.57 -10.85 4.29
C GLY A 27 -6.39 -10.40 3.08
N LEU A 28 -5.86 -9.48 2.29
CA LEU A 28 -6.53 -9.01 1.09
C LEU A 28 -6.73 -10.14 0.08
N VAL A 29 -5.70 -10.95 -0.13
CA VAL A 29 -5.79 -12.06 -1.07
C VAL A 29 -6.90 -13.02 -0.66
N VAL A 30 -7.00 -13.30 0.63
CA VAL A 30 -8.03 -14.22 1.14
C VAL A 30 -9.42 -13.57 1.08
N ASP A 31 -9.55 -12.33 1.58
CA ASP A 31 -10.85 -11.68 1.74
C ASP A 31 -11.46 -11.24 0.41
N LEU A 32 -10.63 -10.85 -0.53
CA LEU A 32 -11.10 -10.31 -1.81
C LEU A 32 -11.05 -11.31 -2.95
N ARG A 33 -10.78 -12.56 -2.64
CA ARG A 33 -10.70 -13.62 -3.63
C ARG A 33 -12.03 -13.72 -4.39
N GLY A 34 -11.93 -13.70 -5.72
CA GLY A 34 -13.10 -13.73 -6.58
C GLY A 34 -13.66 -12.37 -6.96
N ARG A 35 -13.30 -11.31 -6.19
CA ARG A 35 -13.72 -9.94 -6.50
C ARG A 35 -12.59 -9.08 -7.04
N TYR A 36 -11.37 -9.33 -6.57
CA TYR A 36 -10.20 -8.54 -6.94
C TYR A 36 -9.01 -9.43 -7.23
N LEU A 37 -8.24 -9.02 -8.21
CA LEU A 37 -6.90 -9.52 -8.38
C LEU A 37 -6.00 -8.61 -7.55
N VAL A 38 -5.36 -9.17 -6.53
CA VAL A 38 -4.46 -8.43 -5.66
C VAL A 38 -3.06 -8.58 -6.21
N GLN A 39 -2.49 -7.47 -6.68
CA GLN A 39 -1.09 -7.43 -7.11
C GLN A 39 -0.29 -6.80 -5.99
N SER A 40 0.93 -7.21 -5.83
CA SER A 40 1.79 -6.56 -4.86
C SER A 40 3.18 -6.43 -5.46
N ASN A 41 3.73 -5.24 -5.36
CA ASN A 41 5.06 -4.94 -5.88
C ASN A 41 5.90 -4.37 -4.75
N ARG A 42 7.05 -4.97 -4.55
CA ARG A 42 7.98 -4.49 -3.55
C ARG A 42 9.08 -3.73 -4.26
N GLU A 43 9.25 -2.47 -3.89
CA GLU A 43 10.34 -1.70 -4.42
C GLU A 43 11.63 -2.01 -3.68
N SER A 44 12.69 -2.12 -4.44
CA SER A 44 13.96 -2.54 -3.87
C SER A 44 14.44 -1.57 -2.79
N GLY A 45 14.58 -2.09 -1.60
CA GLY A 45 15.46 -1.54 -0.61
C GLY A 45 14.96 -0.50 0.35
N PHE A 46 13.74 0.05 0.25
CA PHE A 46 13.46 1.27 1.00
C PHE A 46 12.12 1.34 1.71
N GLY A 47 11.57 0.20 2.10
CA GLY A 47 10.33 0.21 2.85
C GLY A 47 9.16 0.81 2.09
N ARG A 48 9.14 0.61 0.79
CA ARG A 48 8.05 1.00 -0.07
C ARG A 48 7.43 -0.23 -0.69
N PHE A 49 6.12 -0.29 -0.64
CA PHE A 49 5.35 -1.40 -1.21
C PHE A 49 4.11 -0.83 -1.86
N ASP A 50 3.75 -1.34 -3.03
CA ASP A 50 2.50 -0.92 -3.65
C ASP A 50 1.61 -2.13 -3.92
N VAL A 51 0.32 -1.91 -3.82
CA VAL A 51 -0.67 -2.97 -3.97
C VAL A 51 -1.83 -2.45 -4.79
N PRO A 52 -1.76 -2.58 -6.11
CA PRO A 52 -2.94 -2.34 -6.95
C PRO A 52 -3.95 -3.45 -6.76
N LEU A 53 -5.21 -3.07 -6.59
CA LEU A 53 -6.34 -3.99 -6.49
C LEU A 53 -7.18 -3.83 -7.75
N VAL A 54 -7.13 -4.84 -8.62
CA VAL A 54 -7.81 -4.81 -9.90
C VAL A 54 -9.14 -5.54 -9.76
N PRO A 55 -10.28 -4.86 -9.96
CA PRO A 55 -11.57 -5.54 -9.82
C PRO A 55 -11.79 -6.57 -10.92
N CYS A 56 -12.30 -7.73 -10.55
CA CYS A 56 -12.68 -8.74 -11.53
C CYS A 56 -13.90 -8.31 -12.33
N SER A 57 -14.74 -7.45 -11.72
CA SER A 57 -15.91 -6.88 -12.38
C SER A 57 -15.84 -5.37 -12.33
N PRO A 58 -15.10 -4.74 -13.27
CA PRO A 58 -14.91 -3.28 -13.25
C PRO A 58 -16.20 -2.46 -13.30
N ALA A 59 -17.28 -3.04 -13.83
CA ALA A 59 -18.56 -2.36 -13.89
C ALA A 59 -19.22 -2.24 -12.51
N HIS A 60 -18.84 -3.09 -11.57
CA HIS A 60 -19.45 -3.15 -10.25
C HIS A 60 -18.53 -2.68 -9.12
N ASP A 61 -17.25 -2.98 -9.21
CA ASP A 61 -16.31 -2.69 -8.14
C ASP A 61 -15.30 -1.63 -8.54
N PRO A 62 -14.90 -0.75 -7.62
CA PRO A 62 -13.90 0.27 -7.92
C PRO A 62 -12.49 -0.32 -7.99
N GLY A 63 -11.61 0.40 -8.67
CA GLY A 63 -10.18 0.10 -8.61
C GLY A 63 -9.57 0.77 -7.39
N ILE A 64 -8.60 0.14 -6.77
CA ILE A 64 -7.97 0.66 -5.56
C ILE A 64 -6.46 0.50 -5.71
N ILE A 65 -5.73 1.53 -5.34
CA ILE A 65 -4.28 1.49 -5.33
C ILE A 65 -3.79 1.91 -3.95
N LEU A 66 -3.00 1.06 -3.34
CA LEU A 66 -2.42 1.33 -2.03
C LEU A 66 -0.91 1.46 -2.18
N GLU A 67 -0.35 2.49 -1.59
CA GLU A 67 1.09 2.67 -1.53
C GLU A 67 1.49 2.77 -0.06
N PHE A 68 2.39 1.89 0.38
CA PHE A 68 2.89 1.86 1.75
C PHE A 68 4.27 2.49 1.77
N LYS A 69 4.52 3.32 2.75
CA LYS A 69 5.82 3.94 2.91
C LYS A 69 6.21 4.07 4.37
N THR A 70 7.42 3.64 4.72
CA THR A 70 8.00 3.89 6.02
C THR A 70 8.58 5.30 6.04
N CYS A 71 8.34 6.06 7.10
CA CYS A 71 8.91 7.40 7.26
C CYS A 71 10.42 7.34 7.24
N SER A 72 11.02 8.27 6.50
CA SER A 72 12.45 8.50 6.57
C SER A 72 12.78 9.22 7.87
N LYS A 73 14.06 9.21 8.23
CA LYS A 73 14.53 9.99 9.36
C LYS A 73 14.17 11.46 9.14
N ASN A 74 13.60 12.07 10.13
CA ASN A 74 13.17 13.49 10.09
C ASN A 74 11.93 13.76 9.21
N GLN A 75 11.26 12.72 8.75
CA GLN A 75 10.03 12.88 7.97
C GLN A 75 8.83 12.66 8.88
N THR A 76 7.78 13.46 8.68
CA THR A 76 6.53 13.25 9.41
C THR A 76 5.68 12.19 8.73
N LEU A 77 4.70 11.64 9.44
CA LEU A 77 3.75 10.72 8.85
C LEU A 77 3.00 11.36 7.68
N GLU A 78 2.61 12.62 7.84
CA GLU A 78 1.92 13.36 6.79
C GLU A 78 2.76 13.49 5.54
N GLU A 79 4.03 13.81 5.71
CA GLU A 79 4.96 13.92 4.58
C GLU A 79 5.14 12.58 3.87
N ALA A 80 5.25 11.50 4.64
CA ALA A 80 5.38 10.17 4.07
C ALA A 80 4.10 9.74 3.33
N GLY A 81 2.94 10.08 3.88
CA GLY A 81 1.67 9.80 3.23
C GLY A 81 1.51 10.54 1.91
N GLU A 82 1.88 11.82 1.89
CA GLU A 82 1.84 12.63 0.67
C GLU A 82 2.82 12.09 -0.37
N ASP A 83 3.99 11.67 0.08
CA ASP A 83 5.01 11.08 -0.78
C ASP A 83 4.49 9.78 -1.41
N ALA A 84 3.78 8.97 -0.62
CA ALA A 84 3.16 7.75 -1.13
C ALA A 84 2.13 8.06 -2.21
N LEU A 85 1.27 9.06 -1.99
CA LEU A 85 0.27 9.46 -2.98
C LEU A 85 0.92 9.99 -4.26
N THR A 86 1.99 10.76 -4.12
CA THR A 86 2.75 11.25 -5.27
C THR A 86 3.34 10.09 -6.07
N GLN A 87 3.83 9.07 -5.38
CA GLN A 87 4.40 7.90 -6.02
C GLN A 87 3.35 7.15 -6.85
N ILE A 88 2.12 7.04 -6.34
CA ILE A 88 1.03 6.43 -7.09
C ILE A 88 0.81 7.18 -8.41
N ALA A 89 0.76 8.51 -8.33
CA ALA A 89 0.54 9.33 -9.51
C ALA A 89 1.69 9.17 -10.53
N ASN A 90 2.93 9.14 -10.04
CA ASN A 90 4.09 9.03 -10.90
C ASN A 90 4.22 7.66 -11.58
N ARG A 91 3.69 6.61 -10.98
CA ARG A 91 3.79 5.26 -11.51
C ARG A 91 2.71 4.91 -12.52
N GLN A 92 1.76 5.80 -12.73
CA GLN A 92 0.70 5.61 -13.72
C GLN A 92 -0.14 4.34 -13.50
N TYR A 93 -0.31 3.94 -12.25
CA TYR A 93 -1.15 2.79 -11.94
C TYR A 93 -2.60 3.03 -12.35
N CYS A 94 -3.05 4.28 -12.25
CA CYS A 94 -4.41 4.61 -12.65
C CYS A 94 -4.63 4.36 -14.14
N ALA A 95 -3.64 4.68 -14.97
CA ALA A 95 -3.72 4.41 -16.41
C ALA A 95 -3.86 2.91 -16.68
N GLY A 96 -3.15 2.09 -15.91
CA GLY A 96 -3.26 0.64 -16.04
C GLY A 96 -4.63 0.12 -15.69
N LEU A 97 -5.24 0.65 -14.64
CA LEU A 97 -6.61 0.27 -14.26
C LEU A 97 -7.62 0.71 -15.30
N ILE A 98 -7.47 1.92 -15.82
CA ILE A 98 -8.34 2.44 -16.88
C ILE A 98 -8.27 1.52 -18.10
N ALA A 99 -7.07 1.10 -18.47
CA ALA A 99 -6.88 0.19 -19.59
C ALA A 99 -7.56 -1.15 -19.38
N GLN A 100 -7.80 -1.54 -18.13
CA GLN A 100 -8.49 -2.76 -17.78
C GLN A 100 -10.01 -2.58 -17.60
N GLY A 101 -10.51 -1.39 -17.91
CA GLY A 101 -11.94 -1.16 -17.91
C GLY A 101 -12.49 -0.45 -16.68
N VAL A 102 -11.63 0.03 -15.78
CA VAL A 102 -12.09 0.76 -14.59
C VAL A 102 -12.24 2.23 -14.95
N PRO A 103 -13.44 2.84 -14.77
CA PRO A 103 -13.59 4.26 -14.99
C PRO A 103 -12.69 5.08 -14.07
N ALA A 104 -12.12 6.16 -14.58
CA ALA A 104 -11.19 6.97 -13.81
C ALA A 104 -11.79 7.46 -12.51
N GLU A 105 -13.07 7.86 -12.52
CA GLU A 105 -13.75 8.37 -11.34
C GLU A 105 -14.04 7.29 -10.28
N ARG A 106 -13.81 6.04 -10.61
CA ARG A 106 -14.01 4.93 -9.68
C ARG A 106 -12.69 4.34 -9.19
N ILE A 107 -11.59 5.05 -9.38
CA ILE A 107 -10.29 4.61 -8.87
C ILE A 107 -10.00 5.39 -7.60
N HIS A 108 -9.73 4.66 -6.52
CA HIS A 108 -9.40 5.24 -5.23
C HIS A 108 -7.94 4.96 -4.90
N THR A 109 -7.23 5.97 -4.43
CA THR A 109 -5.83 5.85 -4.09
C THR A 109 -5.62 6.18 -2.61
N TYR A 110 -4.75 5.43 -1.97
CA TYR A 110 -4.44 5.63 -0.55
C TYR A 110 -2.94 5.53 -0.33
N GLY A 111 -2.40 6.50 0.37
CA GLY A 111 -1.04 6.46 0.86
C GLY A 111 -1.07 6.03 2.32
N ILE A 112 -0.28 5.05 2.68
CA ILE A 112 -0.23 4.51 4.03
C ILE A 112 1.19 4.65 4.56
N ALA A 113 1.35 5.52 5.56
CA ALA A 113 2.65 5.83 6.12
C ALA A 113 2.85 5.16 7.47
N PHE A 114 4.07 4.72 7.72
CA PHE A 114 4.45 4.07 8.98
C PHE A 114 5.58 4.80 9.65
N GLN A 115 5.48 4.93 10.97
CA GLN A 115 6.56 5.44 11.79
C GLN A 115 6.54 4.67 13.11
N GLY A 116 7.41 3.66 13.22
CA GLY A 116 7.37 2.77 14.35
C GLY A 116 6.04 2.01 14.39
N LYS A 117 5.27 2.24 15.45
CA LYS A 117 3.95 1.61 15.59
C LYS A 117 2.82 2.51 15.11
N LYS A 118 3.16 3.71 14.65
CA LYS A 118 2.16 4.67 14.19
C LYS A 118 1.89 4.48 12.70
N THR A 119 0.64 4.64 12.31
CA THR A 119 0.21 4.49 10.93
C THR A 119 -0.72 5.63 10.58
N LEU A 120 -0.54 6.19 9.40
CA LEU A 120 -1.44 7.22 8.87
C LEU A 120 -1.91 6.79 7.48
N VAL A 121 -3.21 6.87 7.24
CA VAL A 121 -3.80 6.57 5.94
C VAL A 121 -4.31 7.87 5.35
N MET A 122 -3.85 8.18 4.15
CA MET A 122 -4.27 9.37 3.42
C MET A 122 -4.96 8.98 2.13
N LYS A 123 -6.09 9.58 1.85
CA LYS A 123 -6.80 9.35 0.60
C LYS A 123 -6.39 10.40 -0.42
N GLY A 124 -6.06 9.93 -1.60
CA GLY A 124 -5.80 10.83 -2.74
C GLY A 124 -7.03 11.28 -3.48
#